data_829654f28b633b1b04f70e4c6a28055c
#
_entry.id   829654f28b633b1b04f70e4c6a28055c
#
_cell.length_a   1.000
_cell.length_b   1.000
_cell.length_c   1.000
_cell.angle_alpha   90.00
_cell.angle_beta   90.00
_cell.angle_gamma   90.00
#
_symmetry.space_group_name_H-M   'P 1'
#
loop_
_entity.id
_entity.type
_entity.pdbx_description
1 polymer ?
#
loop_
_entity_poly.entity_id
_entity_poly.type
_entity_poly.pdbx_seq_one_letter_code
_entity_poly.pdbx_strand_id
1 'polypeptide(L)'
;MTEVRCVLAPNPGPMTLEGTNTWVLRADVASRAVVVDPGPLHEAHLDAVSAAAGEVAVVLLTHGHADHSAGAEVFAERHGCSVRALDPAHRLGSEGLGDGDVVAVDGLEVCVVATPGHTADSLSFVVAAERAVLTGDTVLGRGTAVVAHPDGHLGAYLDSLRRLRDLAESAQVERIWPGHGPAIESALPVIEGYLAHRAERLDQVREAVASGATTPRAVVERVYADVDPVLWPAAEQSVAAQLVYLSGWG
;
A
#
# COMPACT_ATOMS: atom_id res chain seq x y z
N MET A 1 19.16 14.56 -9.73
CA MET A 1 18.54 14.09 -8.48
C MET A 1 17.06 13.92 -8.77
N THR A 2 16.50 12.78 -8.42
CA THR A 2 15.07 12.53 -8.58
C THR A 2 14.28 13.56 -7.78
N GLU A 3 13.29 14.19 -8.40
CA GLU A 3 12.34 15.03 -7.69
C GLU A 3 11.18 14.17 -7.22
N VAL A 4 10.91 14.20 -5.91
CA VAL A 4 9.83 13.44 -5.27
C VAL A 4 8.93 14.40 -4.52
N ARG A 5 7.63 14.33 -4.80
CA ARG A 5 6.60 15.11 -4.10
C ARG A 5 5.48 14.21 -3.63
N CYS A 6 5.01 14.47 -2.43
CA CYS A 6 3.77 13.90 -1.90
C CYS A 6 2.66 14.95 -1.97
N VAL A 7 1.53 14.57 -2.52
CA VAL A 7 0.29 15.38 -2.53
C VAL A 7 -0.75 14.62 -1.72
N LEU A 8 -1.14 15.17 -0.57
CA LEU A 8 -2.08 14.53 0.34
C LEU A 8 -3.52 14.77 -0.13
N ALA A 9 -4.29 13.70 -0.31
CA ALA A 9 -5.70 13.78 -0.63
C ALA A 9 -6.55 14.19 0.60
N PRO A 10 -7.62 14.98 0.42
CA PRO A 10 -8.46 15.46 1.51
C PRO A 10 -9.54 14.44 1.91
N ASN A 11 -9.12 13.20 2.19
CA ASN A 11 -9.98 12.08 2.59
C ASN A 11 -9.57 11.48 3.93
N PRO A 12 -9.42 12.29 5.02
CA PRO A 12 -9.02 11.77 6.32
C PRO A 12 -10.06 10.82 6.89
N GLY A 13 -9.59 9.75 7.52
CA GLY A 13 -10.46 8.74 8.11
C GLY A 13 -9.72 7.68 8.91
N PRO A 14 -10.45 6.80 9.61
CA PRO A 14 -9.84 5.73 10.40
C PRO A 14 -8.94 4.79 9.58
N MET A 15 -9.23 4.62 8.28
CA MET A 15 -8.48 3.74 7.38
C MET A 15 -7.45 4.50 6.56
N THR A 16 -7.63 5.80 6.37
CA THR A 16 -6.81 6.65 5.51
C THR A 16 -5.91 7.63 6.27
N LEU A 17 -5.97 7.61 7.59
CA LEU A 17 -5.23 8.53 8.49
C LEU A 17 -5.53 10.00 8.15
N GLU A 18 -4.53 10.79 7.77
CA GLU A 18 -4.70 12.19 7.34
C GLU A 18 -5.25 12.28 5.91
N GLY A 19 -5.21 11.18 5.15
CA GLY A 19 -5.60 11.07 3.76
C GLY A 19 -4.68 10.13 2.99
N THR A 20 -4.97 9.94 1.71
CA THR A 20 -4.15 9.13 0.79
C THR A 20 -3.00 9.96 0.24
N ASN A 21 -1.81 9.41 0.24
CA ASN A 21 -0.61 10.00 -0.35
C ASN A 21 -0.56 9.67 -1.85
N THR A 22 -0.68 10.68 -2.70
CA THR A 22 -0.30 10.58 -4.10
C THR A 22 1.16 10.96 -4.25
N TRP A 23 1.98 10.09 -4.85
CA TRP A 23 3.40 10.35 -5.07
C TRP A 23 3.69 10.73 -6.51
N VAL A 24 4.41 11.84 -6.70
CA VAL A 24 4.86 12.35 -7.98
C VAL A 24 6.37 12.21 -8.04
N LEU A 25 6.86 11.47 -9.03
CA LEU A 25 8.28 11.13 -9.21
C LEU A 25 8.76 11.62 -10.57
N ARG A 26 9.93 12.28 -10.63
CA ARG A 26 10.59 12.70 -11.87
C ARG A 26 12.11 12.54 -11.77
N ALA A 27 12.77 12.24 -12.89
CA ALA A 27 14.24 12.22 -12.93
C ALA A 27 14.83 13.62 -12.62
N ASP A 28 14.18 14.66 -13.16
CA ASP A 28 14.44 16.07 -12.89
C ASP A 28 13.21 16.93 -13.22
N VAL A 29 13.29 18.25 -13.01
CA VAL A 29 12.16 19.18 -13.23
C VAL A 29 11.71 19.30 -14.70
N ALA A 30 12.55 18.91 -15.66
CA ALA A 30 12.23 18.96 -17.10
C ALA A 30 11.64 17.64 -17.61
N SER A 31 11.75 16.55 -16.82
CA SER A 31 11.26 15.22 -17.19
C SER A 31 9.77 15.08 -16.92
N ARG A 32 9.12 14.20 -17.70
CA ARG A 32 7.74 13.79 -17.43
C ARG A 32 7.66 13.03 -16.10
N ALA A 33 6.52 13.16 -15.44
CA ALA A 33 6.29 12.52 -14.16
C ALA A 33 5.77 11.07 -14.30
N VAL A 34 6.13 10.24 -13.33
CA VAL A 34 5.38 9.04 -12.92
C VAL A 34 4.53 9.45 -11.73
N VAL A 35 3.22 9.22 -11.80
CA VAL A 35 2.29 9.48 -10.69
C VAL A 35 1.86 8.14 -10.11
N VAL A 36 2.01 7.96 -8.80
CA VAL A 36 1.60 6.75 -8.09
C VAL A 36 0.39 7.06 -7.22
N ASP A 37 -0.67 6.27 -7.38
CA ASP A 37 -1.93 6.37 -6.66
C ASP A 37 -2.52 7.78 -6.70
N PRO A 38 -3.18 8.22 -7.81
CA PRO A 38 -3.76 9.56 -7.93
C PRO A 38 -4.82 9.88 -6.88
N GLY A 39 -5.21 8.87 -6.09
CA GLY A 39 -6.10 9.04 -4.95
C GLY A 39 -7.58 8.91 -5.31
N PRO A 40 -8.46 9.40 -4.42
CA PRO A 40 -9.90 9.37 -4.64
C PRO A 40 -10.31 10.27 -5.80
N LEU A 41 -11.48 10.02 -6.37
CA LEU A 41 -12.07 10.91 -7.39
C LEU A 41 -12.54 12.21 -6.73
N HIS A 42 -11.57 13.11 -6.50
CA HIS A 42 -11.78 14.41 -5.86
C HIS A 42 -11.11 15.49 -6.71
N GLU A 43 -11.92 16.34 -7.36
CA GLU A 43 -11.49 17.30 -8.38
C GLU A 43 -10.32 18.17 -7.93
N ALA A 44 -10.44 18.85 -6.78
CA ALA A 44 -9.40 19.73 -6.28
C ALA A 44 -8.09 18.98 -5.93
N HIS A 45 -8.18 17.69 -5.57
CA HIS A 45 -6.99 16.86 -5.36
C HIS A 45 -6.31 16.55 -6.69
N LEU A 46 -7.06 16.10 -7.69
CA LEU A 46 -6.53 15.81 -9.02
C LEU A 46 -5.91 17.06 -9.67
N ASP A 47 -6.49 18.25 -9.45
CA ASP A 47 -5.91 19.53 -9.88
C ASP A 47 -4.57 19.81 -9.16
N ALA A 48 -4.49 19.58 -7.86
CA ALA A 48 -3.26 19.75 -7.09
C ALA A 48 -2.17 18.76 -7.54
N VAL A 49 -2.54 17.49 -7.81
CA VAL A 49 -1.62 16.48 -8.38
C VAL A 49 -1.14 16.93 -9.77
N SER A 50 -2.05 17.40 -10.65
CA SER A 50 -1.69 17.91 -11.97
C SER A 50 -0.71 19.08 -11.88
N ALA A 51 -0.94 20.03 -10.97
CA ALA A 51 -0.05 21.17 -10.75
C ALA A 51 1.33 20.73 -10.23
N ALA A 52 1.39 19.69 -9.40
CA ALA A 52 2.64 19.14 -8.89
C ALA A 52 3.39 18.30 -9.95
N ALA A 53 2.65 17.57 -10.79
CA ALA A 53 3.23 16.65 -11.76
C ALA A 53 3.67 17.33 -13.06
N GLY A 54 2.98 18.38 -13.52
CA GLY A 54 3.21 18.95 -14.84
C GLY A 54 2.87 17.95 -15.95
N GLU A 55 3.82 17.64 -16.82
CA GLU A 55 3.64 16.62 -17.85
C GLU A 55 3.78 15.22 -17.25
N VAL A 56 2.79 14.36 -17.48
CA VAL A 56 2.72 13.00 -16.93
C VAL A 56 2.96 11.97 -18.03
N ALA A 57 3.86 11.04 -17.79
CA ALA A 57 4.14 9.93 -18.70
C ALA A 57 3.23 8.72 -18.44
N VAL A 58 2.98 8.41 -17.17
CA VAL A 58 2.23 7.21 -16.75
C VAL A 58 1.71 7.35 -15.32
N VAL A 59 0.57 6.75 -15.07
CA VAL A 59 0.03 6.51 -13.74
C VAL A 59 0.30 5.06 -13.35
N LEU A 60 0.78 4.83 -12.13
CA LEU A 60 0.96 3.50 -11.54
C LEU A 60 0.03 3.35 -10.33
N LEU A 61 -0.61 2.21 -10.19
CA LEU A 61 -1.42 1.88 -9.02
C LEU A 61 -0.73 0.81 -8.18
N THR A 62 -0.65 1.08 -6.87
CA THR A 62 -0.19 0.07 -5.90
C THR A 62 -1.22 -1.03 -5.73
N HIS A 63 -2.52 -0.69 -5.72
CA HIS A 63 -3.64 -1.64 -5.61
C HIS A 63 -4.98 -0.96 -5.97
N GLY A 64 -6.06 -1.75 -6.01
CA GLY A 64 -7.36 -1.33 -6.51
C GLY A 64 -8.28 -0.60 -5.55
N HIS A 65 -7.94 -0.36 -4.28
CA HIS A 65 -8.84 0.36 -3.37
C HIS A 65 -9.17 1.76 -3.89
N ALA A 66 -10.43 2.15 -3.72
CA ALA A 66 -10.99 3.35 -4.36
C ALA A 66 -10.30 4.66 -3.94
N ASP A 67 -9.75 4.72 -2.75
CA ASP A 67 -9.00 5.88 -2.27
C ASP A 67 -7.61 6.03 -2.92
N HIS A 68 -7.11 4.99 -3.61
CA HIS A 68 -5.90 5.01 -4.45
C HIS A 68 -6.23 5.11 -5.94
N SER A 69 -7.26 4.40 -6.40
CA SER A 69 -7.51 4.11 -7.81
C SER A 69 -8.64 4.92 -8.44
N ALA A 70 -9.63 5.41 -7.67
CA ALA A 70 -10.85 5.99 -8.25
C ALA A 70 -10.62 7.24 -9.11
N GLY A 71 -9.57 8.01 -8.83
CA GLY A 71 -9.17 9.17 -9.63
C GLY A 71 -8.32 8.86 -10.85
N ALA A 72 -7.79 7.61 -10.96
CA ALA A 72 -6.72 7.27 -11.88
C ALA A 72 -7.10 7.44 -13.37
N GLU A 73 -8.25 6.92 -13.78
CA GLU A 73 -8.72 7.00 -15.17
C GLU A 73 -8.92 8.47 -15.59
N VAL A 74 -9.69 9.23 -14.80
CA VAL A 74 -9.95 10.65 -15.08
C VAL A 74 -8.66 11.46 -15.11
N PHE A 75 -7.74 11.20 -14.18
CA PHE A 75 -6.45 11.87 -14.15
C PHE A 75 -5.60 11.54 -15.38
N ALA A 76 -5.51 10.27 -15.75
CA ALA A 76 -4.74 9.82 -16.91
C ALA A 76 -5.31 10.35 -18.23
N GLU A 77 -6.64 10.40 -18.40
CA GLU A 77 -7.29 11.01 -19.56
C GLU A 77 -6.96 12.50 -19.71
N ARG A 78 -6.95 13.28 -18.61
CA ARG A 78 -6.55 14.70 -18.61
C ARG A 78 -5.13 14.93 -19.10
N HIS A 79 -4.23 13.98 -18.80
CA HIS A 79 -2.82 14.06 -19.16
C HIS A 79 -2.47 13.30 -20.45
N GLY A 80 -3.44 12.58 -21.07
CA GLY A 80 -3.21 11.78 -22.27
C GLY A 80 -2.22 10.63 -22.04
N CYS A 81 -2.19 10.06 -20.84
CA CYS A 81 -1.30 8.97 -20.48
C CYS A 81 -2.07 7.70 -20.12
N SER A 82 -1.36 6.59 -19.85
CA SER A 82 -1.94 5.31 -19.44
C SER A 82 -1.98 5.16 -17.93
N VAL A 83 -2.86 4.27 -17.45
CA VAL A 83 -2.84 3.71 -16.09
C VAL A 83 -2.34 2.28 -16.15
N ARG A 84 -1.31 1.96 -15.39
CA ARG A 84 -0.78 0.62 -15.25
C ARG A 84 -1.05 0.09 -13.84
N ALA A 85 -1.60 -1.12 -13.77
CA ALA A 85 -1.94 -1.81 -12.53
C ALA A 85 -1.73 -3.32 -12.71
N LEU A 86 -1.68 -4.08 -11.60
CA LEU A 86 -1.68 -5.54 -11.66
C LEU A 86 -3.05 -6.04 -12.13
N ASP A 87 -4.14 -5.58 -11.50
CA ASP A 87 -5.50 -5.93 -11.93
C ASP A 87 -5.87 -5.21 -13.23
N PRO A 88 -6.27 -5.97 -14.29
CA PRO A 88 -6.74 -5.37 -15.55
C PRO A 88 -7.93 -4.42 -15.40
N ALA A 89 -8.77 -4.59 -14.38
CA ALA A 89 -9.94 -3.74 -14.14
C ALA A 89 -9.59 -2.27 -13.83
N HIS A 90 -8.35 -2.02 -13.40
CA HIS A 90 -7.87 -0.69 -13.04
C HIS A 90 -6.92 -0.06 -14.08
N ARG A 91 -6.82 -0.65 -15.29
CA ARG A 91 -5.92 -0.17 -16.34
C ARG A 91 -6.61 0.77 -17.31
N LEU A 92 -5.87 1.77 -17.77
CA LEU A 92 -6.19 2.53 -18.97
C LEU A 92 -5.05 2.34 -19.98
N GLY A 93 -5.35 1.65 -21.10
CA GLY A 93 -4.36 1.18 -22.06
C GLY A 93 -4.10 -0.32 -21.97
N SER A 94 -3.14 -0.82 -22.76
CA SER A 94 -2.87 -2.26 -22.92
C SER A 94 -1.81 -2.81 -21.96
N GLU A 95 -1.00 -1.93 -21.34
CA GLU A 95 0.11 -2.34 -20.50
C GLU A 95 -0.31 -2.54 -19.05
N GLY A 96 0.01 -3.70 -18.48
CA GLY A 96 -0.15 -3.99 -17.07
C GLY A 96 1.14 -3.78 -16.27
N LEU A 97 1.11 -4.26 -15.03
CA LEU A 97 2.26 -4.40 -14.14
C LEU A 97 2.35 -5.83 -13.63
N GLY A 98 3.57 -6.31 -13.43
CA GLY A 98 3.88 -7.58 -12.82
C GLY A 98 5.16 -7.52 -12.00
N ASP A 99 5.39 -8.55 -11.21
CA ASP A 99 6.60 -8.66 -10.40
C ASP A 99 7.86 -8.66 -11.27
N GLY A 100 8.83 -7.82 -10.91
CA GLY A 100 10.10 -7.67 -11.64
C GLY A 100 10.03 -6.74 -12.85
N ASP A 101 8.87 -6.19 -13.20
CA ASP A 101 8.79 -5.18 -14.26
C ASP A 101 9.58 -3.91 -13.88
N VAL A 102 10.07 -3.22 -14.90
CA VAL A 102 10.71 -1.91 -14.76
C VAL A 102 9.98 -0.89 -15.61
N VAL A 103 9.47 0.14 -14.97
CA VAL A 103 8.89 1.31 -15.64
C VAL A 103 9.95 2.38 -15.76
N ALA A 104 10.41 2.63 -17.00
CA ALA A 104 11.44 3.63 -17.28
C ALA A 104 10.81 4.86 -17.96
N VAL A 105 11.04 6.04 -17.39
CA VAL A 105 10.55 7.33 -17.88
C VAL A 105 11.64 8.38 -17.77
N ASP A 106 12.11 8.87 -18.89
CA ASP A 106 13.03 10.02 -18.99
C ASP A 106 14.26 9.94 -18.04
N GLY A 107 14.75 8.71 -17.79
CA GLY A 107 15.90 8.45 -16.92
C GLY A 107 15.53 8.09 -15.47
N LEU A 108 14.26 8.11 -15.10
CA LEU A 108 13.76 7.51 -13.88
C LEU A 108 13.44 6.03 -14.13
N GLU A 109 13.87 5.15 -13.24
CA GLU A 109 13.50 3.75 -13.23
C GLU A 109 12.73 3.40 -11.94
N VAL A 110 11.57 2.76 -12.10
CA VAL A 110 10.70 2.29 -11.02
C VAL A 110 10.56 0.78 -11.17
N CYS A 111 11.13 0.02 -10.24
CA CYS A 111 11.06 -1.44 -10.25
C CYS A 111 9.82 -1.92 -9.47
N VAL A 112 9.06 -2.82 -10.09
CA VAL A 112 7.83 -3.37 -9.51
C VAL A 112 8.16 -4.60 -8.66
N VAL A 113 7.63 -4.63 -7.45
CA VAL A 113 7.72 -5.74 -6.50
C VAL A 113 6.32 -6.16 -6.11
N ALA A 114 5.92 -7.40 -6.40
CA ALA A 114 4.64 -7.88 -5.90
C ALA A 114 4.65 -8.01 -4.38
N THR A 115 3.68 -7.40 -3.74
CA THR A 115 3.49 -7.42 -2.28
C THR A 115 2.04 -7.75 -1.92
N PRO A 116 1.49 -8.90 -2.40
CA PRO A 116 0.11 -9.27 -2.13
C PRO A 116 -0.13 -9.50 -0.64
N GLY A 117 -1.37 -9.32 -0.22
CA GLY A 117 -1.81 -9.67 1.12
C GLY A 117 -2.67 -8.63 1.81
N HIS A 118 -2.42 -7.32 1.65
CA HIS A 118 -3.42 -6.30 1.97
C HIS A 118 -4.61 -6.44 1.01
N THR A 119 -4.32 -6.43 -0.29
CA THR A 119 -5.17 -6.92 -1.37
C THR A 119 -4.42 -7.96 -2.21
N ALA A 120 -5.12 -8.73 -3.05
CA ALA A 120 -4.49 -9.71 -3.92
C ALA A 120 -3.63 -9.06 -5.01
N ASP A 121 -3.95 -7.83 -5.42
CA ASP A 121 -3.28 -7.06 -6.47
C ASP A 121 -2.22 -6.08 -5.95
N SER A 122 -1.88 -6.12 -4.66
CA SER A 122 -0.92 -5.18 -4.07
C SER A 122 0.47 -5.28 -4.68
N LEU A 123 1.00 -4.13 -5.06
CA LEU A 123 2.36 -3.91 -5.56
C LEU A 123 3.08 -2.87 -4.70
N SER A 124 4.40 -2.99 -4.65
CA SER A 124 5.30 -1.96 -4.16
C SER A 124 6.23 -1.51 -5.28
N PHE A 125 6.70 -0.27 -5.24
CA PHE A 125 7.54 0.31 -6.28
C PHE A 125 8.87 0.77 -5.70
N VAL A 126 9.98 0.15 -6.13
CA VAL A 126 11.33 0.50 -5.68
C VAL A 126 11.92 1.56 -6.61
N VAL A 127 12.35 2.67 -6.04
CA VAL A 127 13.10 3.75 -6.70
C VAL A 127 14.54 3.67 -6.22
N ALA A 128 15.38 2.93 -6.94
CA ALA A 128 16.74 2.61 -6.51
C ALA A 128 17.61 3.86 -6.34
N ALA A 129 17.45 4.87 -7.20
CA ALA A 129 18.17 6.14 -7.12
C ALA A 129 17.94 6.89 -5.79
N GLU A 130 16.80 6.67 -5.14
CA GLU A 130 16.40 7.27 -3.86
C GLU A 130 16.53 6.30 -2.69
N ARG A 131 16.86 5.03 -2.95
CA ARG A 131 16.86 3.93 -1.97
C ARG A 131 15.53 3.88 -1.21
N ALA A 132 14.43 4.07 -1.93
CA ALA A 132 13.09 4.17 -1.39
C ALA A 132 12.14 3.17 -2.02
N VAL A 133 11.11 2.78 -1.28
CA VAL A 133 10.00 1.95 -1.77
C VAL A 133 8.67 2.62 -1.46
N LEU A 134 7.80 2.69 -2.46
CA LEU A 134 6.39 3.02 -2.29
C LEU A 134 5.66 1.72 -1.97
N THR A 135 5.02 1.66 -0.82
CA THR A 135 4.45 0.40 -0.31
C THR A 135 2.93 0.33 -0.44
N GLY A 136 2.29 1.40 -0.94
CA GLY A 136 0.84 1.50 -0.82
C GLY A 136 0.42 1.20 0.62
N ASP A 137 -0.51 0.28 0.79
CA ASP A 137 -1.04 -0.11 2.09
C ASP A 137 -0.40 -1.39 2.67
N THR A 138 0.70 -1.86 2.10
CA THR A 138 1.47 -2.96 2.71
C THR A 138 2.16 -2.51 4.00
N VAL A 139 2.77 -1.31 4.01
CA VAL A 139 3.35 -0.67 5.19
C VAL A 139 2.91 0.79 5.22
N LEU A 140 2.27 1.21 6.31
CA LEU A 140 1.77 2.57 6.52
C LEU A 140 2.76 3.42 7.30
N GLY A 141 2.65 4.74 7.19
CA GLY A 141 3.51 5.69 7.90
C GLY A 141 3.34 5.68 9.43
N ARG A 142 2.22 5.17 9.91
CA ARG A 142 1.96 4.84 11.33
C ARG A 142 0.85 3.81 11.46
N GLY A 143 0.79 3.15 12.60
CA GLY A 143 -0.16 2.06 12.83
C GLY A 143 0.21 0.81 12.02
N THR A 144 -0.76 -0.01 11.72
CA THR A 144 -0.57 -1.23 10.92
C THR A 144 -1.71 -1.39 9.92
N ALA A 145 -1.38 -1.88 8.72
CA ALA A 145 -2.35 -2.16 7.67
C ALA A 145 -3.43 -3.15 8.11
N VAL A 146 -4.61 -3.03 7.57
CA VAL A 146 -5.67 -4.03 7.71
C VAL A 146 -5.45 -5.11 6.63
N VAL A 147 -5.53 -6.38 7.01
CA VAL A 147 -5.58 -7.51 6.08
C VAL A 147 -6.97 -8.10 6.19
N ALA A 148 -7.85 -7.69 5.28
CA ALA A 148 -9.29 -7.95 5.36
C ALA A 148 -9.68 -9.17 4.52
N HIS A 149 -10.15 -10.26 5.17
CA HIS A 149 -10.74 -11.38 4.44
C HIS A 149 -12.08 -10.93 3.78
N PRO A 150 -12.41 -11.34 2.53
CA PRO A 150 -11.77 -12.41 1.74
C PRO A 150 -10.65 -11.98 0.80
N ASP A 151 -10.49 -10.70 0.48
CA ASP A 151 -9.48 -10.23 -0.47
C ASP A 151 -8.08 -10.28 0.14
N GLY A 152 -7.94 -9.80 1.38
CA GLY A 152 -6.68 -9.86 2.10
C GLY A 152 -6.30 -11.27 2.54
N HIS A 153 -5.00 -11.62 2.39
CA HIS A 153 -4.45 -12.92 2.71
C HIS A 153 -3.22 -12.81 3.62
N LEU A 154 -3.35 -13.24 4.88
CA LEU A 154 -2.31 -13.01 5.88
C LEU A 154 -0.97 -13.71 5.56
N GLY A 155 -1.00 -14.92 5.01
CA GLY A 155 0.22 -15.65 4.62
C GLY A 155 1.00 -14.87 3.56
N ALA A 156 0.34 -14.46 2.48
CA ALA A 156 0.93 -13.64 1.43
C ALA A 156 1.45 -12.30 1.98
N TYR A 157 0.69 -11.66 2.88
CA TYR A 157 1.11 -10.42 3.52
C TYR A 157 2.40 -10.57 4.34
N LEU A 158 2.53 -11.65 5.10
CA LEU A 158 3.76 -11.94 5.86
C LEU A 158 4.95 -12.20 4.94
N ASP A 159 4.74 -12.89 3.81
CA ASP A 159 5.78 -13.12 2.81
C ASP A 159 6.20 -11.81 2.13
N SER A 160 5.23 -10.92 1.84
CA SER A 160 5.48 -9.57 1.33
C SER A 160 6.32 -8.72 2.29
N LEU A 161 6.00 -8.75 3.59
CA LEU A 161 6.82 -8.07 4.61
C LEU A 161 8.23 -8.63 4.69
N ARG A 162 8.42 -9.96 4.61
CA ARG A 162 9.75 -10.59 4.57
C ARG A 162 10.54 -10.13 3.34
N ARG A 163 9.89 -10.10 2.18
CA ARG A 163 10.50 -9.61 0.94
C ARG A 163 10.96 -8.16 1.05
N LEU A 164 10.12 -7.28 1.60
CA LEU A 164 10.48 -5.88 1.85
C LEU A 164 11.62 -5.76 2.88
N ARG A 165 11.65 -6.60 3.92
CA ARG A 165 12.75 -6.69 4.88
C ARG A 165 14.07 -7.04 4.20
N ASP A 166 14.07 -8.07 3.34
CA ASP A 166 15.27 -8.53 2.63
C ASP A 166 15.84 -7.42 1.72
N LEU A 167 14.95 -6.62 1.08
CA LEU A 167 15.37 -5.42 0.33
C LEU A 167 16.00 -4.36 1.24
N ALA A 168 15.47 -4.16 2.44
CA ALA A 168 16.01 -3.20 3.40
C ALA A 168 17.34 -3.69 4.04
N GLU A 169 17.44 -4.98 4.37
CA GLU A 169 18.68 -5.60 4.87
C GLU A 169 19.83 -5.52 3.86
N SER A 170 19.56 -5.71 2.57
CA SER A 170 20.55 -5.56 1.49
C SER A 170 20.90 -4.10 1.18
N ALA A 171 20.32 -3.15 1.93
CA ALA A 171 20.48 -1.72 1.75
C ALA A 171 20.06 -1.20 0.35
N GLN A 172 19.22 -1.94 -0.37
CA GLN A 172 18.59 -1.46 -1.59
C GLN A 172 17.47 -0.46 -1.29
N VAL A 173 16.85 -0.59 -0.10
CA VAL A 173 15.79 0.28 0.42
C VAL A 173 16.16 0.77 1.81
N GLU A 174 16.13 2.09 2.00
CA GLU A 174 16.30 2.74 3.31
C GLU A 174 15.03 3.42 3.77
N ARG A 175 14.21 3.91 2.82
CA ARG A 175 13.03 4.73 3.08
C ARG A 175 11.76 4.05 2.59
N ILE A 176 10.63 4.36 3.24
CA ILE A 176 9.32 3.97 2.78
C ILE A 176 8.48 5.23 2.51
N TRP A 177 7.84 5.24 1.35
CA TRP A 177 6.81 6.20 0.96
C TRP A 177 5.45 5.48 0.93
N PRO A 178 4.69 5.58 2.03
CA PRO A 178 3.47 4.79 2.21
C PRO A 178 2.26 5.40 1.50
N GLY A 179 1.19 4.60 1.35
CA GLY A 179 -0.10 5.09 0.87
C GLY A 179 -0.78 6.03 1.86
N HIS A 180 -0.55 5.86 3.17
CA HIS A 180 -1.11 6.72 4.22
C HIS A 180 -0.09 7.03 5.31
N GLY A 181 -0.22 8.23 5.90
CA GLY A 181 0.65 8.72 6.96
C GLY A 181 2.00 9.25 6.47
N PRO A 182 2.93 9.58 7.38
CA PRO A 182 4.20 10.20 7.03
C PRO A 182 5.16 9.22 6.33
N ALA A 183 6.08 9.76 5.53
CA ALA A 183 7.23 9.01 5.02
C ALA A 183 8.10 8.47 6.18
N ILE A 184 8.75 7.34 5.94
CA ILE A 184 9.59 6.63 6.92
C ILE A 184 11.03 6.66 6.42
N GLU A 185 11.93 7.20 7.23
CA GLU A 185 13.35 7.35 6.88
C GLU A 185 14.21 6.10 7.21
N SER A 186 13.66 5.15 7.97
CA SER A 186 14.34 3.92 8.36
C SER A 186 13.41 2.72 8.16
N ALA A 187 13.48 2.11 6.98
CA ALA A 187 12.56 1.04 6.55
C ALA A 187 12.68 -0.22 7.42
N LEU A 188 13.91 -0.72 7.64
CA LEU A 188 14.16 -2.01 8.28
C LEU A 188 13.50 -2.13 9.65
N PRO A 189 13.73 -1.23 10.63
CA PRO A 189 13.12 -1.38 11.96
C PRO A 189 11.59 -1.30 11.94
N VAL A 190 11.00 -0.56 11.00
CA VAL A 190 9.54 -0.48 10.86
C VAL A 190 8.98 -1.80 10.33
N ILE A 191 9.61 -2.39 9.30
CA ILE A 191 9.17 -3.68 8.73
C ILE A 191 9.32 -4.80 9.77
N GLU A 192 10.43 -4.82 10.53
CA GLU A 192 10.62 -5.76 11.64
C GLU A 192 9.54 -5.60 12.73
N GLY A 193 9.19 -4.35 13.06
CA GLY A 193 8.09 -4.03 13.96
C GLY A 193 6.75 -4.57 13.48
N TYR A 194 6.46 -4.46 12.17
CA TYR A 194 5.27 -5.06 11.56
C TYR A 194 5.25 -6.59 11.70
N LEU A 195 6.37 -7.27 11.41
CA LEU A 195 6.49 -8.72 11.54
C LEU A 195 6.30 -9.17 13.00
N ALA A 196 6.93 -8.48 13.95
CA ALA A 196 6.79 -8.76 15.39
C ALA A 196 5.35 -8.56 15.86
N HIS A 197 4.72 -7.42 15.50
CA HIS A 197 3.32 -7.14 15.83
C HIS A 197 2.37 -8.21 15.27
N ARG A 198 2.60 -8.68 14.02
CA ARG A 198 1.77 -9.75 13.42
C ARG A 198 1.94 -11.09 14.16
N ALA A 199 3.16 -11.43 14.55
CA ALA A 199 3.41 -12.64 15.34
C ALA A 199 2.71 -12.58 16.71
N GLU A 200 2.87 -11.50 17.45
CA GLU A 200 2.19 -11.27 18.73
C GLU A 200 0.66 -11.36 18.60
N ARG A 201 0.11 -10.71 17.57
CA ARG A 201 -1.34 -10.73 17.34
C ARG A 201 -1.86 -12.13 17.01
N LEU A 202 -1.10 -12.93 16.23
CA LEU A 202 -1.44 -14.32 15.95
C LEU A 202 -1.44 -15.17 17.22
N ASP A 203 -0.49 -14.95 18.14
CA ASP A 203 -0.44 -15.68 19.41
C ASP A 203 -1.64 -15.35 20.29
N GLN A 204 -2.01 -14.07 20.38
CA GLN A 204 -3.21 -13.64 21.10
C GLN A 204 -4.51 -14.26 20.52
N VAL A 205 -4.61 -14.36 19.19
CA VAL A 205 -5.76 -15.02 18.53
C VAL A 205 -5.78 -16.52 18.83
N ARG A 206 -4.61 -17.21 18.80
CA ARG A 206 -4.53 -18.64 19.20
C ARG A 206 -5.01 -18.86 20.63
N GLU A 207 -4.58 -18.03 21.57
CA GLU A 207 -5.01 -18.10 22.98
C GLU A 207 -6.52 -17.84 23.13
N ALA A 208 -7.06 -16.86 22.41
CA ALA A 208 -8.49 -16.58 22.42
C ALA A 208 -9.31 -17.78 21.90
N VAL A 209 -8.87 -18.42 20.82
CA VAL A 209 -9.50 -19.64 20.26
C VAL A 209 -9.36 -20.80 21.24
N ALA A 210 -8.20 -21.05 21.81
CA ALA A 210 -7.97 -22.10 22.79
C ALA A 210 -8.85 -21.92 24.06
N SER A 211 -9.16 -20.67 24.40
CA SER A 211 -10.07 -20.33 25.53
C SER A 211 -11.54 -20.29 25.13
N GLY A 212 -11.92 -20.78 23.93
CA GLY A 212 -13.29 -20.98 23.48
C GLY A 212 -13.94 -19.83 22.67
N ALA A 213 -13.14 -18.89 22.13
CA ALA A 213 -13.66 -17.94 21.15
C ALA A 213 -13.81 -18.65 19.78
N THR A 214 -15.04 -18.79 19.29
CA THR A 214 -15.34 -19.57 18.08
C THR A 214 -15.73 -18.72 16.86
N THR A 215 -15.81 -17.39 17.04
CA THR A 215 -16.18 -16.46 15.97
C THR A 215 -15.21 -15.30 15.92
N PRO A 216 -15.02 -14.63 14.76
CA PRO A 216 -14.20 -13.43 14.67
C PRO A 216 -14.59 -12.37 15.71
N ARG A 217 -15.88 -12.14 15.90
CA ARG A 217 -16.42 -11.20 16.90
C ARG A 217 -15.98 -11.56 18.33
N ALA A 218 -16.09 -12.82 18.73
CA ALA A 218 -15.68 -13.27 20.05
C ALA A 218 -14.18 -13.15 20.30
N VAL A 219 -13.37 -13.28 19.23
CA VAL A 219 -11.92 -13.01 19.28
C VAL A 219 -11.66 -11.51 19.43
N VAL A 220 -12.34 -10.66 18.64
CA VAL A 220 -12.18 -9.19 18.71
C VAL A 220 -12.50 -8.68 20.12
N GLU A 221 -13.58 -9.12 20.74
CA GLU A 221 -13.96 -8.74 22.11
C GLU A 221 -12.89 -9.04 23.17
N ARG A 222 -12.03 -10.05 22.92
CA ARG A 222 -10.94 -10.43 23.83
C ARG A 222 -9.61 -9.75 23.49
N VAL A 223 -9.27 -9.74 22.20
CA VAL A 223 -7.93 -9.35 21.71
C VAL A 223 -7.85 -7.87 21.39
N TYR A 224 -8.99 -7.24 21.07
CA TYR A 224 -9.09 -5.84 20.67
C TYR A 224 -9.96 -5.02 21.63
N ALA A 225 -10.09 -5.46 22.89
CA ALA A 225 -10.91 -4.78 23.90
C ALA A 225 -10.52 -3.31 24.11
N ASP A 226 -9.24 -2.98 23.97
CA ASP A 226 -8.69 -1.63 24.12
C ASP A 226 -8.77 -0.79 22.83
N VAL A 227 -9.26 -1.37 21.72
CA VAL A 227 -9.42 -0.66 20.44
C VAL A 227 -10.80 -0.04 20.36
N ASP A 228 -10.86 1.18 19.81
CA ASP A 228 -12.12 1.90 19.63
C ASP A 228 -13.14 1.01 18.87
N PRO A 229 -14.36 0.82 19.42
CA PRO A 229 -15.40 -0.01 18.79
C PRO A 229 -15.74 0.38 17.34
N VAL A 230 -15.49 1.61 16.92
CA VAL A 230 -15.66 2.04 15.51
C VAL A 230 -14.76 1.24 14.55
N LEU A 231 -13.61 0.73 15.04
CA LEU A 231 -12.67 -0.08 14.26
C LEU A 231 -12.94 -1.59 14.34
N TRP A 232 -13.87 -2.03 15.19
CA TRP A 232 -14.15 -3.46 15.36
C TRP A 232 -14.61 -4.18 14.09
N PRO A 233 -15.39 -3.57 13.18
CA PRO A 233 -15.73 -4.23 11.91
C PRO A 233 -14.48 -4.57 11.08
N ALA A 234 -13.49 -3.68 11.02
CA ALA A 234 -12.22 -3.93 10.33
C ALA A 234 -11.37 -4.96 11.08
N ALA A 235 -11.38 -4.92 12.42
CA ALA A 235 -10.72 -5.92 13.26
C ALA A 235 -11.33 -7.33 13.07
N GLU A 236 -12.65 -7.45 12.92
CA GLU A 236 -13.32 -8.73 12.64
C GLU A 236 -12.88 -9.32 11.29
N GLN A 237 -12.74 -8.50 10.25
CA GLN A 237 -12.22 -8.92 8.95
C GLN A 237 -10.75 -9.38 9.05
N SER A 238 -9.93 -8.66 9.81
CA SER A 238 -8.54 -9.05 10.07
C SER A 238 -8.45 -10.35 10.87
N VAL A 239 -9.30 -10.52 11.88
CA VAL A 239 -9.37 -11.78 12.65
C VAL A 239 -9.83 -12.93 11.76
N ALA A 240 -10.77 -12.71 10.84
CA ALA A 240 -11.17 -13.74 9.88
C ALA A 240 -9.98 -14.21 9.03
N ALA A 241 -9.16 -13.28 8.51
CA ALA A 241 -7.93 -13.63 7.79
C ALA A 241 -6.92 -14.40 8.67
N GLN A 242 -6.79 -14.02 9.95
CA GLN A 242 -5.92 -14.71 10.92
C GLN A 242 -6.41 -16.13 11.23
N LEU A 243 -7.71 -16.33 11.39
CA LEU A 243 -8.31 -17.65 11.63
C LEU A 243 -8.14 -18.57 10.41
N VAL A 244 -8.33 -18.06 9.20
CA VAL A 244 -8.05 -18.79 7.96
C VAL A 244 -6.59 -19.22 7.92
N TYR A 245 -5.66 -18.32 8.19
CA TYR A 245 -4.23 -18.62 8.24
C TYR A 245 -3.88 -19.69 9.29
N LEU A 246 -4.46 -19.60 10.49
CA LEU A 246 -4.22 -20.56 11.59
C LEU A 246 -4.84 -21.93 11.35
N SER A 247 -5.92 -22.03 10.58
CA SER A 247 -6.54 -23.30 10.22
C SER A 247 -5.81 -24.07 9.11
N GLY A 248 -4.78 -23.46 8.51
CA GLY A 248 -4.04 -24.04 7.39
C GLY A 248 -4.81 -23.99 6.05
N TRP A 249 -5.89 -23.23 5.97
CA TRP A 249 -6.60 -22.91 4.74
C TRP A 249 -6.10 -21.55 4.23
N GLY A 250 -5.08 -21.57 3.42
CA GLY A 250 -4.52 -20.41 2.76
C GLY A 250 -3.88 -20.82 1.44
#